data_d1166cac7adaf1ecbba922f97c05ab54
#
_entry.id   d1166cac7adaf1ecbba922f97c05ab54
#
_cell.length_a   1.000
_cell.length_b   1.000
_cell.length_c   1.000
_cell.angle_alpha   90.00
_cell.angle_beta   90.00
_cell.angle_gamma   90.00
#
_symmetry.space_group_name_H-M   'P 1'
#
loop_
_entity.id
_entity.type
_entity.pdbx_description
1 polymer ?
#
loop_
_entity_poly.entity_id
_entity_poly.type
_entity_poly.pdbx_seq_one_letter_code
_entity_poly.pdbx_strand_id
1 'polypeptide(L)'
;MRPIVDLDHTSGSPTSLLRTFVGLHLRDLGGWIRVAALLDLLATAGVSNSSTRSAVSRLKGKGLLIPDKREAVAGYRLDSAAVSGLERGDRRIFTYRGQRDDEPWCLVSYSLPEVDRSKRVQLRRTLMGLGFGAVTDGLWIAPGHLRAEVEDALVGLDVRDRATIFITQTPLTAEPFAQAAAKWWQLDTLAARHTEFLRRYEHAAPLSENSAPLPENSAPKSSLEPREAFVLWLHCVDEWKAIPYVDPGLPPSALPSDWPGMRSVELFAQLRRTQAEPARAHVREISSAES
;
A
#
# COMPACT_ATOMS: atom_id res chain seq x y z
N MET A 1 -12.26 -13.97 6.30
CA MET A 1 -11.40 -12.81 6.64
C MET A 1 -11.55 -11.79 5.52
N ARG A 2 -12.06 -10.58 5.79
CA ARG A 2 -12.22 -9.56 4.74
C ARG A 2 -10.85 -9.04 4.33
N PRO A 3 -10.56 -8.90 3.02
CA PRO A 3 -9.31 -8.30 2.58
C PRO A 3 -9.23 -6.88 3.12
N ILE A 4 -8.13 -6.55 3.80
CA ILE A 4 -7.89 -5.23 4.43
C ILE A 4 -7.60 -4.16 3.36
N VAL A 5 -7.32 -4.58 2.14
CA VAL A 5 -7.14 -3.68 1.00
C VAL A 5 -8.49 -3.34 0.42
N ASP A 6 -9.01 -2.23 0.86
CA ASP A 6 -10.17 -1.59 0.24
C ASP A 6 -9.65 -0.75 -0.94
N LEU A 7 -9.49 -1.39 -2.08
CA LEU A 7 -9.15 -0.71 -3.34
C LEU A 7 -10.27 0.24 -3.81
N ASP A 8 -11.40 0.23 -3.11
CA ASP A 8 -12.58 1.05 -3.44
C ASP A 8 -12.46 2.52 -2.98
N HIS A 9 -11.38 2.91 -2.28
CA HIS A 9 -11.19 4.30 -1.86
C HIS A 9 -10.17 5.01 -2.74
N THR A 10 -10.64 6.05 -3.41
CA THR A 10 -9.78 7.00 -4.13
C THR A 10 -8.78 7.62 -3.16
N SER A 11 -7.48 7.58 -3.48
CA SER A 11 -6.45 8.29 -2.73
C SER A 11 -6.82 9.76 -2.54
N GLY A 12 -6.46 10.34 -1.41
CA GLY A 12 -6.85 11.69 -1.03
C GLY A 12 -8.24 11.81 -0.42
N SER A 13 -9.09 10.77 -0.48
CA SER A 13 -10.39 10.83 0.20
C SER A 13 -10.23 10.86 1.74
N PRO A 14 -11.15 11.51 2.48
CA PRO A 14 -11.09 11.57 3.94
C PRO A 14 -10.94 10.19 4.61
N THR A 15 -11.60 9.17 4.08
CA THR A 15 -11.51 7.80 4.61
C THR A 15 -10.16 7.15 4.30
N SER A 16 -9.60 7.43 3.13
CA SER A 16 -8.28 6.96 2.73
C SER A 16 -7.19 7.58 3.61
N LEU A 17 -7.19 8.91 3.76
CA LEU A 17 -6.24 9.64 4.59
C LEU A 17 -6.30 9.22 6.06
N LEU A 18 -7.51 9.09 6.63
CA LEU A 18 -7.66 8.60 8.00
C LEU A 18 -7.12 7.18 8.16
N ARG A 19 -7.37 6.28 7.20
CA ARG A 19 -6.83 4.93 7.24
C ARG A 19 -5.30 4.92 7.17
N THR A 20 -4.72 5.76 6.32
CA THR A 20 -3.27 5.94 6.22
C THR A 20 -2.70 6.48 7.51
N PHE A 21 -3.34 7.48 8.11
CA PHE A 21 -2.97 8.00 9.43
C PHE A 21 -2.96 6.90 10.50
N VAL A 22 -4.01 6.09 10.58
CA VAL A 22 -4.11 4.97 11.53
C VAL A 22 -2.98 3.96 11.32
N GLY A 23 -2.69 3.61 10.07
CA GLY A 23 -1.58 2.71 9.74
C GLY A 23 -0.21 3.26 10.11
N LEU A 24 0.03 4.54 9.86
CA LEU A 24 1.34 5.17 10.08
C LEU A 24 1.63 5.48 11.56
N HIS A 25 0.62 5.95 12.30
CA HIS A 25 0.88 6.65 13.56
C HIS A 25 0.18 6.04 14.77
N LEU A 26 -1.02 5.42 14.61
CA LEU A 26 -1.81 5.04 15.78
C LEU A 26 -1.13 4.00 16.67
N ARG A 27 -0.36 3.08 16.07
CA ARG A 27 0.42 2.08 16.83
C ARG A 27 1.55 2.73 17.64
N ASP A 28 2.23 3.73 17.06
CA ASP A 28 3.30 4.48 17.73
C ASP A 28 2.78 5.34 18.88
N LEU A 29 1.49 5.68 18.87
CA LEU A 29 0.76 6.36 19.97
C LEU A 29 0.20 5.40 21.03
N GLY A 30 0.70 4.17 21.08
CA GLY A 30 0.17 3.16 22.01
C GLY A 30 -1.23 2.66 21.65
N GLY A 31 -1.61 2.76 20.40
CA GLY A 31 -2.86 2.27 19.86
C GLY A 31 -4.09 3.14 20.18
N TRP A 32 -3.92 4.36 20.70
CA TRP A 32 -5.02 5.23 21.11
C TRP A 32 -4.76 6.70 20.73
N ILE A 33 -5.83 7.43 20.41
CA ILE A 33 -5.79 8.87 20.14
C ILE A 33 -7.07 9.54 20.64
N ARG A 34 -6.94 10.71 21.26
CA ARG A 34 -8.10 11.56 21.64
C ARG A 34 -8.80 12.13 20.40
N VAL A 35 -10.11 12.34 20.51
CA VAL A 35 -10.93 12.85 19.39
C VAL A 35 -10.42 14.21 18.90
N ALA A 36 -10.10 15.14 19.81
CA ALA A 36 -9.62 16.48 19.46
C ALA A 36 -8.33 16.40 18.62
N ALA A 37 -7.30 15.72 19.10
CA ALA A 37 -6.05 15.55 18.38
C ALA A 37 -6.21 14.92 16.98
N LEU A 38 -7.08 13.92 16.87
CA LEU A 38 -7.38 13.31 15.56
C LEU A 38 -8.02 14.32 14.60
N LEU A 39 -8.96 15.14 15.08
CA LEU A 39 -9.60 16.19 14.27
C LEU A 39 -8.60 17.24 13.83
N ASP A 40 -7.72 17.69 14.73
CA ASP A 40 -6.70 18.71 14.45
C ASP A 40 -5.65 18.21 13.44
N LEU A 41 -5.18 16.98 13.60
CA LEU A 41 -4.22 16.38 12.66
C LEU A 41 -4.83 16.20 11.27
N LEU A 42 -6.07 15.71 11.18
CA LEU A 42 -6.73 15.56 9.88
C LEU A 42 -7.10 16.93 9.27
N ALA A 43 -7.45 17.93 10.07
CA ALA A 43 -7.67 19.31 9.60
C ALA A 43 -6.38 19.91 9.03
N THR A 44 -5.23 19.68 9.68
CA THR A 44 -3.90 20.06 9.16
C THR A 44 -3.62 19.41 7.79
N ALA A 45 -4.09 18.17 7.57
CA ALA A 45 -3.98 17.48 6.28
C ALA A 45 -5.09 17.87 5.26
N GLY A 46 -5.88 18.91 5.55
CA GLY A 46 -6.91 19.44 4.63
C GLY A 46 -8.27 18.72 4.71
N VAL A 47 -8.50 17.88 5.73
CA VAL A 47 -9.77 17.16 5.90
C VAL A 47 -10.66 17.88 6.92
N SER A 48 -11.86 18.30 6.51
CA SER A 48 -12.79 18.96 7.43
C SER A 48 -13.21 18.04 8.59
N ASN A 49 -13.56 18.65 9.75
CA ASN A 49 -14.01 17.92 10.94
C ASN A 49 -15.24 17.04 10.66
N SER A 50 -16.18 17.50 9.84
CA SER A 50 -17.35 16.73 9.45
C SER A 50 -16.98 15.50 8.61
N SER A 51 -16.05 15.67 7.64
CA SER A 51 -15.52 14.58 6.81
C SER A 51 -14.73 13.57 7.65
N THR A 52 -13.94 14.05 8.61
CA THR A 52 -13.20 13.18 9.55
C THR A 52 -14.15 12.32 10.39
N ARG A 53 -15.22 12.92 10.96
CA ARG A 53 -16.23 12.16 11.72
C ARG A 53 -16.93 11.09 10.87
N SER A 54 -17.26 11.40 9.62
CA SER A 54 -17.83 10.46 8.66
C SER A 54 -16.86 9.32 8.32
N ALA A 55 -15.57 9.64 8.12
CA ALA A 55 -14.51 8.66 7.88
C ALA A 55 -14.31 7.74 9.09
N VAL A 56 -14.29 8.29 10.31
CA VAL A 56 -14.23 7.50 11.56
C VAL A 56 -15.39 6.52 11.65
N SER A 57 -16.63 6.96 11.36
CA SER A 57 -17.80 6.07 11.36
C SER A 57 -17.63 4.89 10.41
N ARG A 58 -17.08 5.13 9.20
CA ARG A 58 -16.78 4.05 8.24
C ARG A 58 -15.70 3.09 8.75
N LEU A 59 -14.61 3.60 9.34
CA LEU A 59 -13.54 2.75 9.89
C LEU A 59 -13.99 1.95 11.12
N LYS A 60 -14.90 2.49 11.93
CA LYS A 60 -15.58 1.73 13.00
C LYS A 60 -16.40 0.58 12.41
N GLY A 61 -17.20 0.85 11.40
CA GLY A 61 -18.00 -0.19 10.71
C GLY A 61 -17.14 -1.28 10.05
N LYS A 62 -15.88 -0.97 9.73
CA LYS A 62 -14.90 -1.92 9.18
C LYS A 62 -14.06 -2.64 10.25
N GLY A 63 -14.25 -2.34 11.54
CA GLY A 63 -13.50 -2.96 12.63
C GLY A 63 -12.04 -2.52 12.70
N LEU A 64 -11.74 -1.28 12.29
CA LEU A 64 -10.39 -0.73 12.41
C LEU A 64 -10.22 0.14 13.66
N LEU A 65 -11.27 0.89 14.01
CA LEU A 65 -11.31 1.79 15.16
C LEU A 65 -12.45 1.40 16.11
N ILE A 66 -12.19 1.49 17.41
CA ILE A 66 -13.18 1.28 18.46
C ILE A 66 -13.23 2.55 19.33
N PRO A 67 -14.44 3.09 19.65
CA PRO A 67 -14.54 4.16 20.63
C PRO A 67 -13.97 3.70 21.97
N ASP A 68 -13.19 4.57 22.58
CA ASP A 68 -12.57 4.31 23.88
C ASP A 68 -12.48 5.60 24.68
N LYS A 69 -12.43 5.48 26.02
CA LYS A 69 -12.32 6.62 26.91
C LYS A 69 -11.22 6.36 27.93
N ARG A 70 -10.24 7.26 28.00
CA ARG A 70 -9.15 7.20 28.98
C ARG A 70 -9.21 8.44 29.86
N GLU A 71 -9.16 8.27 31.18
CA GLU A 71 -9.17 9.39 32.15
C GLU A 71 -10.25 10.45 31.86
N ALA A 72 -11.47 10.02 31.52
CA ALA A 72 -12.61 10.87 31.11
C ALA A 72 -12.49 11.49 29.70
N VAL A 73 -11.37 11.38 28.99
CA VAL A 73 -11.18 11.91 27.62
C VAL A 73 -11.67 10.91 26.58
N ALA A 74 -12.55 11.39 25.68
CA ALA A 74 -13.04 10.57 24.57
C ALA A 74 -11.98 10.40 23.50
N GLY A 75 -11.83 9.19 22.98
CA GLY A 75 -10.86 8.83 21.96
C GLY A 75 -11.27 7.63 21.13
N TYR A 76 -10.34 7.19 20.32
CA TYR A 76 -10.44 5.97 19.52
C TYR A 76 -9.21 5.10 19.78
N ARG A 77 -9.42 3.81 19.94
CA ARG A 77 -8.35 2.83 19.95
C ARG A 77 -8.35 1.97 18.69
N LEU A 78 -7.18 1.47 18.33
CA LEU A 78 -7.04 0.48 17.27
C LEU A 78 -7.70 -0.84 17.71
N ASP A 79 -8.46 -1.48 16.83
CA ASP A 79 -8.95 -2.83 17.08
C ASP A 79 -7.77 -3.81 16.99
N SER A 80 -7.59 -4.64 18.02
CA SER A 80 -6.52 -5.64 18.06
C SER A 80 -6.62 -6.64 16.89
N ALA A 81 -7.84 -6.95 16.44
CA ALA A 81 -8.04 -7.82 15.27
C ALA A 81 -7.52 -7.21 13.96
N ALA A 82 -7.36 -5.88 13.88
CA ALA A 82 -6.86 -5.20 12.70
C ALA A 82 -5.32 -5.16 12.61
N VAL A 83 -4.60 -5.40 13.73
CA VAL A 83 -3.13 -5.24 13.80
C VAL A 83 -2.41 -6.09 12.77
N SER A 84 -2.70 -7.39 12.70
CA SER A 84 -2.06 -8.31 11.76
C SER A 84 -2.27 -7.91 10.29
N GLY A 85 -3.41 -7.27 10.01
CA GLY A 85 -3.71 -6.74 8.69
C GLY A 85 -2.91 -5.48 8.35
N LEU A 86 -2.74 -4.59 9.32
CA LEU A 86 -1.89 -3.41 9.15
C LEU A 86 -0.43 -3.83 8.94
N GLU A 87 0.09 -4.80 9.69
CA GLU A 87 1.45 -5.33 9.51
C GLU A 87 1.68 -5.94 8.12
N ARG A 88 0.69 -6.66 7.57
CA ARG A 88 0.76 -7.13 6.18
C ARG A 88 0.78 -5.97 5.20
N GLY A 89 -0.05 -4.94 5.44
CA GLY A 89 -0.05 -3.71 4.66
C GLY A 89 1.30 -3.00 4.68
N ASP A 90 1.91 -2.87 5.85
CA ASP A 90 3.22 -2.25 6.01
C ASP A 90 4.30 -2.97 5.21
N ARG A 91 4.36 -4.29 5.31
CA ARG A 91 5.31 -5.06 4.50
C ARG A 91 5.14 -4.76 3.01
N ARG A 92 3.90 -4.73 2.54
CA ARG A 92 3.60 -4.46 1.13
C ARG A 92 3.98 -3.05 0.70
N ILE A 93 3.68 -2.06 1.54
CA ILE A 93 3.89 -0.64 1.24
C ILE A 93 5.37 -0.24 1.37
N PHE A 94 6.05 -0.73 2.42
CA PHE A 94 7.37 -0.25 2.82
C PHE A 94 8.53 -1.19 2.47
N THR A 95 8.24 -2.40 2.03
CA THR A 95 9.25 -3.36 1.57
C THR A 95 8.97 -3.81 0.14
N TYR A 96 8.62 -2.82 -0.73
CA TYR A 96 8.47 -3.09 -2.16
C TYR A 96 9.72 -3.77 -2.69
N ARG A 97 9.52 -4.90 -3.38
CA ARG A 97 10.59 -5.73 -3.93
C ARG A 97 10.35 -5.95 -5.41
N GLY A 98 11.37 -5.61 -6.22
CA GLY A 98 11.44 -6.06 -7.60
C GLY A 98 11.94 -7.50 -7.69
N GLN A 99 11.37 -8.28 -8.60
CA GLN A 99 11.86 -9.60 -8.98
C GLN A 99 13.12 -9.46 -9.85
N ARG A 100 14.09 -10.35 -9.67
CA ARG A 100 15.22 -10.51 -10.59
C ARG A 100 14.85 -11.49 -11.70
N ASP A 101 15.56 -11.41 -12.84
CA ASP A 101 15.32 -12.27 -14.00
C ASP A 101 15.56 -13.76 -13.74
N ASP A 102 16.38 -14.10 -12.74
CA ASP A 102 16.69 -15.47 -12.31
C ASP A 102 15.74 -16.05 -11.26
N GLU A 103 14.78 -15.26 -10.78
CA GLU A 103 13.80 -15.70 -9.76
C GLU A 103 12.59 -16.37 -10.38
N PRO A 104 11.98 -17.34 -9.65
CA PRO A 104 10.86 -18.11 -10.19
C PRO A 104 9.57 -17.30 -10.26
N TRP A 105 8.66 -17.76 -11.10
CA TRP A 105 7.29 -17.28 -11.23
C TRP A 105 6.31 -18.18 -10.48
N CYS A 106 5.24 -17.57 -9.99
CA CYS A 106 4.09 -18.24 -9.38
C CYS A 106 2.90 -18.17 -10.34
N LEU A 107 2.43 -19.32 -10.81
CA LEU A 107 1.21 -19.44 -11.60
C LEU A 107 0.10 -20.03 -10.74
N VAL A 108 -1.10 -19.47 -10.87
CA VAL A 108 -2.31 -19.99 -10.23
C VAL A 108 -3.32 -20.37 -11.30
N SER A 109 -3.66 -21.64 -11.36
CA SER A 109 -4.76 -22.14 -12.18
C SER A 109 -5.93 -22.53 -11.28
N TYR A 110 -7.13 -22.10 -11.61
CA TYR A 110 -8.33 -22.49 -10.87
C TYR A 110 -9.51 -22.79 -11.79
N SER A 111 -10.39 -23.64 -11.31
CA SER A 111 -11.68 -23.95 -11.96
C SER A 111 -12.78 -23.89 -10.91
N LEU A 112 -13.69 -22.94 -11.07
CA LEU A 112 -14.84 -22.77 -10.17
C LEU A 112 -16.14 -22.96 -10.95
N PRO A 113 -17.07 -23.80 -10.47
CA PRO A 113 -18.35 -24.03 -11.14
C PRO A 113 -19.20 -22.74 -11.13
N GLU A 114 -20.23 -22.69 -11.97
CA GLU A 114 -21.06 -21.49 -12.11
C GLU A 114 -21.81 -21.12 -10.80
N VAL A 115 -22.15 -22.11 -9.99
CA VAL A 115 -22.75 -21.90 -8.66
C VAL A 115 -21.85 -21.04 -7.74
N ASP A 116 -20.52 -21.05 -7.93
CA ASP A 116 -19.53 -20.28 -7.19
C ASP A 116 -19.14 -18.96 -7.88
N ARG A 117 -19.99 -18.41 -8.75
CA ARG A 117 -19.73 -17.16 -9.49
C ARG A 117 -19.28 -16.01 -8.59
N SER A 118 -19.90 -15.85 -7.40
CA SER A 118 -19.51 -14.82 -6.43
C SER A 118 -18.08 -15.01 -5.91
N LYS A 119 -17.69 -16.25 -5.60
CA LYS A 119 -16.32 -16.61 -5.20
C LYS A 119 -15.32 -16.36 -6.35
N ARG A 120 -15.71 -16.67 -7.59
CA ARG A 120 -14.88 -16.39 -8.79
C ARG A 120 -14.60 -14.89 -8.94
N VAL A 121 -15.62 -14.04 -8.83
CA VAL A 121 -15.46 -12.57 -8.90
C VAL A 121 -14.55 -12.08 -7.76
N GLN A 122 -14.75 -12.58 -6.55
CA GLN A 122 -13.94 -12.20 -5.39
C GLN A 122 -12.50 -12.67 -5.55
N LEU A 123 -12.25 -13.90 -6.03
CA LEU A 123 -10.91 -14.42 -6.28
C LEU A 123 -10.17 -13.59 -7.33
N ARG A 124 -10.82 -13.26 -8.46
CA ARG A 124 -10.21 -12.38 -9.49
C ARG A 124 -9.80 -11.03 -8.92
N ARG A 125 -10.68 -10.37 -8.15
CA ARG A 125 -10.35 -9.10 -7.48
C ARG A 125 -9.18 -9.26 -6.50
N THR A 126 -9.14 -10.35 -5.77
CA THR A 126 -8.05 -10.64 -4.83
C THR A 126 -6.73 -10.86 -5.55
N LEU A 127 -6.71 -11.66 -6.63
CA LEU A 127 -5.51 -11.90 -7.43
C LEU A 127 -4.98 -10.60 -8.06
N MET A 128 -5.86 -9.79 -8.65
CA MET A 128 -5.50 -8.46 -9.15
C MET A 128 -4.92 -7.56 -8.04
N GLY A 129 -5.56 -7.55 -6.86
CA GLY A 129 -5.10 -6.80 -5.70
C GLY A 129 -3.82 -7.35 -5.05
N LEU A 130 -3.38 -8.55 -5.42
CA LEU A 130 -2.08 -9.12 -5.08
C LEU A 130 -1.02 -8.87 -6.17
N GLY A 131 -1.39 -8.22 -7.28
CA GLY A 131 -0.48 -7.95 -8.38
C GLY A 131 -0.32 -9.11 -9.37
N PHE A 132 -1.24 -10.09 -9.38
CA PHE A 132 -1.23 -11.12 -10.41
C PHE A 132 -1.72 -10.59 -11.75
N GLY A 133 -1.01 -10.92 -12.81
CA GLY A 133 -1.42 -10.70 -14.20
C GLY A 133 -2.34 -11.82 -14.69
N ALA A 134 -3.37 -11.46 -15.45
CA ALA A 134 -4.31 -12.41 -16.01
C ALA A 134 -3.80 -12.95 -17.35
N VAL A 135 -3.38 -14.22 -17.37
CA VAL A 135 -2.98 -14.92 -18.62
C VAL A 135 -4.22 -15.35 -19.40
N THR A 136 -5.18 -15.96 -18.68
CA THR A 136 -6.52 -16.31 -19.16
C THR A 136 -7.53 -16.17 -18.02
N ASP A 137 -8.80 -16.43 -18.25
CA ASP A 137 -9.83 -16.35 -17.20
C ASP A 137 -9.57 -17.24 -15.97
N GLY A 138 -8.91 -18.39 -16.17
CA GLY A 138 -8.61 -19.34 -15.09
C GLY A 138 -7.12 -19.50 -14.79
N LEU A 139 -6.22 -18.73 -15.44
CA LEU A 139 -4.78 -18.82 -15.25
C LEU A 139 -4.18 -17.43 -14.99
N TRP A 140 -3.49 -17.32 -13.87
CA TRP A 140 -2.86 -16.08 -13.40
C TRP A 140 -1.39 -16.30 -13.10
N ILE A 141 -0.59 -15.23 -13.22
CA ILE A 141 0.85 -15.28 -13.04
C ILE A 141 1.32 -14.09 -12.20
N ALA A 142 2.31 -14.31 -11.36
CA ALA A 142 2.99 -13.27 -10.59
C ALA A 142 4.43 -13.68 -10.25
N PRO A 143 5.27 -12.75 -9.75
CA PRO A 143 6.53 -13.06 -9.11
C PRO A 143 6.42 -14.16 -8.05
N GLY A 144 7.39 -15.08 -8.02
CA GLY A 144 7.36 -16.24 -7.12
C GLY A 144 7.31 -15.91 -5.63
N HIS A 145 7.78 -14.73 -5.24
CA HIS A 145 7.74 -14.27 -3.86
C HIS A 145 6.31 -14.03 -3.34
N LEU A 146 5.30 -13.88 -4.24
CA LEU A 146 3.90 -13.72 -3.87
C LEU A 146 3.16 -15.04 -3.61
N ARG A 147 3.88 -16.18 -3.63
CA ARG A 147 3.31 -17.50 -3.40
C ARG A 147 2.57 -17.61 -2.06
N ALA A 148 3.17 -17.10 -0.99
CA ALA A 148 2.57 -17.19 0.34
C ALA A 148 1.26 -16.39 0.44
N GLU A 149 1.24 -15.18 -0.13
CA GLU A 149 0.07 -14.31 -0.13
C GLU A 149 -1.10 -14.90 -0.91
N VAL A 150 -0.82 -15.55 -2.05
CA VAL A 150 -1.91 -16.18 -2.82
C VAL A 150 -2.41 -17.46 -2.14
N GLU A 151 -1.55 -18.23 -1.49
CA GLU A 151 -1.95 -19.39 -0.69
C GLU A 151 -2.92 -18.97 0.42
N ASP A 152 -2.56 -17.95 1.18
CA ASP A 152 -3.43 -17.38 2.23
C ASP A 152 -4.77 -16.88 1.68
N ALA A 153 -4.73 -16.25 0.50
CA ALA A 153 -5.93 -15.73 -0.16
C ALA A 153 -6.88 -16.86 -0.60
N LEU A 154 -6.34 -17.92 -1.18
CA LEU A 154 -7.13 -19.08 -1.61
C LEU A 154 -7.78 -19.82 -0.42
N VAL A 155 -7.06 -19.98 0.68
CA VAL A 155 -7.59 -20.52 1.94
C VAL A 155 -8.65 -19.59 2.51
N GLY A 156 -8.39 -18.28 2.57
CA GLY A 156 -9.34 -17.30 3.12
C GLY A 156 -10.65 -17.18 2.33
N LEU A 157 -10.65 -17.52 1.05
CA LEU A 157 -11.83 -17.56 0.18
C LEU A 157 -12.52 -18.93 0.15
N ASP A 158 -11.97 -19.93 0.83
CA ASP A 158 -12.47 -21.31 0.81
C ASP A 158 -12.56 -21.86 -0.64
N VAL A 159 -11.45 -21.71 -1.38
CA VAL A 159 -11.31 -22.21 -2.77
C VAL A 159 -9.95 -22.89 -3.02
N ARG A 160 -9.22 -23.19 -1.96
CA ARG A 160 -7.86 -23.75 -2.07
C ARG A 160 -7.86 -25.12 -2.78
N ASP A 161 -8.87 -25.94 -2.57
CA ASP A 161 -9.08 -27.25 -3.19
C ASP A 161 -9.43 -27.19 -4.69
N ARG A 162 -9.80 -26.01 -5.18
CA ARG A 162 -10.15 -25.73 -6.57
C ARG A 162 -9.05 -25.01 -7.36
N ALA A 163 -7.90 -24.80 -6.75
CA ALA A 163 -6.78 -24.11 -7.35
C ALA A 163 -5.49 -24.92 -7.25
N THR A 164 -4.67 -24.85 -8.31
CA THR A 164 -3.33 -25.40 -8.35
C THR A 164 -2.33 -24.28 -8.50
N ILE A 165 -1.29 -24.29 -7.67
CA ILE A 165 -0.17 -23.34 -7.74
C ILE A 165 1.01 -24.07 -8.40
N PHE A 166 1.58 -23.44 -9.42
CA PHE A 166 2.79 -23.91 -10.07
C PHE A 166 3.91 -22.90 -9.81
N ILE A 167 5.11 -23.40 -9.57
CA ILE A 167 6.34 -22.59 -9.51
C ILE A 167 7.18 -22.98 -10.72
N THR A 168 7.53 -22.00 -11.55
CA THR A 168 8.30 -22.19 -12.76
C THR A 168 9.40 -21.17 -12.91
N GLN A 169 10.47 -21.50 -13.63
CA GLN A 169 11.59 -20.58 -13.83
C GLN A 169 11.19 -19.47 -14.82
N THR A 170 10.95 -19.83 -16.07
CA THR A 170 10.60 -18.84 -17.11
C THR A 170 9.40 -19.32 -17.89
N PRO A 171 8.33 -18.53 -17.96
CA PRO A 171 7.21 -18.85 -18.83
C PRO A 171 7.63 -18.81 -20.30
N LEU A 172 7.29 -19.83 -21.06
CA LEU A 172 7.47 -19.83 -22.52
C LEU A 172 6.19 -19.32 -23.17
N THR A 173 6.31 -18.25 -23.95
CA THR A 173 5.21 -17.59 -24.64
C THR A 173 5.41 -17.63 -26.15
N ALA A 174 4.33 -17.54 -26.94
CA ALA A 174 4.40 -17.49 -28.39
C ALA A 174 5.00 -16.16 -28.91
N GLU A 175 4.90 -15.10 -28.14
CA GLU A 175 5.48 -13.78 -28.36
C GLU A 175 6.60 -13.51 -27.34
N PRO A 176 7.45 -12.50 -27.54
CA PRO A 176 8.42 -12.08 -26.52
C PRO A 176 7.75 -11.83 -25.18
N PHE A 177 8.36 -12.34 -24.09
CA PHE A 177 7.74 -12.29 -22.76
C PHE A 177 7.32 -10.89 -22.31
N ALA A 178 8.10 -9.85 -22.62
CA ALA A 178 7.75 -8.46 -22.34
C ALA A 178 6.44 -8.02 -23.01
N GLN A 179 6.14 -8.51 -24.22
CA GLN A 179 4.86 -8.22 -24.90
C GLN A 179 3.68 -8.93 -24.22
N ALA A 180 3.87 -10.17 -23.83
CA ALA A 180 2.87 -10.90 -23.03
C ALA A 180 2.64 -10.25 -21.67
N ALA A 181 3.70 -9.87 -20.97
CA ALA A 181 3.65 -9.16 -19.69
C ALA A 181 2.88 -7.84 -19.81
N ALA A 182 3.11 -7.05 -20.86
CA ALA A 182 2.41 -5.80 -21.08
C ALA A 182 0.87 -5.97 -21.12
N LYS A 183 0.41 -7.07 -21.72
CA LYS A 183 -1.02 -7.41 -21.78
C LYS A 183 -1.56 -7.93 -20.45
N TRP A 184 -0.82 -8.81 -19.77
CA TRP A 184 -1.27 -9.45 -18.53
C TRP A 184 -1.39 -8.48 -17.37
N TRP A 185 -0.50 -7.49 -17.28
CA TRP A 185 -0.48 -6.50 -16.20
C TRP A 185 -0.96 -5.11 -16.60
N GLN A 186 -1.36 -4.89 -17.86
CA GLN A 186 -1.77 -3.58 -18.36
C GLN A 186 -0.72 -2.49 -18.02
N LEU A 187 0.54 -2.76 -18.45
CA LEU A 187 1.71 -1.97 -18.04
C LEU A 187 1.56 -0.48 -18.31
N ASP A 188 0.84 -0.05 -19.35
CA ASP A 188 0.58 1.37 -19.62
C ASP A 188 -0.17 2.04 -18.45
N THR A 189 -1.16 1.34 -17.88
CA THR A 189 -1.92 1.84 -16.73
C THR A 189 -1.05 1.91 -15.48
N LEU A 190 -0.16 0.94 -15.27
CA LEU A 190 0.80 0.96 -14.17
C LEU A 190 1.84 2.07 -14.35
N ALA A 191 2.40 2.23 -15.55
CA ALA A 191 3.34 3.31 -15.88
C ALA A 191 2.73 4.69 -15.60
N ALA A 192 1.45 4.90 -15.99
CA ALA A 192 0.75 6.14 -15.73
C ALA A 192 0.64 6.45 -14.23
N ARG A 193 0.42 5.45 -13.37
CA ARG A 193 0.38 5.62 -11.90
C ARG A 193 1.74 6.03 -11.35
N HIS A 194 2.82 5.39 -11.77
CA HIS A 194 4.18 5.75 -11.37
C HIS A 194 4.54 7.16 -11.84
N THR A 195 4.21 7.50 -13.09
CA THR A 195 4.46 8.83 -13.65
C THR A 195 3.69 9.92 -12.90
N GLU A 196 2.43 9.69 -12.55
CA GLU A 196 1.64 10.65 -11.77
C GLU A 196 2.22 10.83 -10.36
N PHE A 197 2.67 9.74 -9.71
CA PHE A 197 3.35 9.81 -8.42
C PHE A 197 4.65 10.65 -8.51
N LEU A 198 5.49 10.39 -9.52
CA LEU A 198 6.70 11.17 -9.77
C LEU A 198 6.36 12.65 -9.97
N ARG A 199 5.44 12.98 -10.89
CA ARG A 199 5.02 14.35 -11.19
C ARG A 199 4.59 15.10 -9.93
N ARG A 200 3.93 14.43 -9.00
CA ARG A 200 3.37 15.04 -7.78
C ARG A 200 4.40 15.26 -6.69
N TYR A 201 5.37 14.36 -6.54
CA TYR A 201 6.26 14.34 -5.38
C TYR A 201 7.74 14.62 -5.70
N GLU A 202 8.14 14.62 -6.97
CA GLU A 202 9.54 14.83 -7.38
C GLU A 202 10.11 16.17 -6.88
N HIS A 203 9.29 17.22 -6.88
CA HIS A 203 9.70 18.55 -6.38
C HIS A 203 9.90 18.62 -4.86
N ALA A 204 9.34 17.70 -4.09
CA ALA A 204 9.49 17.64 -2.64
C ALA A 204 10.70 16.79 -2.19
N ALA A 205 11.39 16.14 -3.13
CA ALA A 205 12.63 15.44 -2.85
C ALA A 205 13.77 16.45 -2.72
N PRO A 206 14.62 16.37 -1.69
CA PRO A 206 15.85 17.15 -1.66
C PRO A 206 16.68 16.79 -2.90
N LEU A 207 17.05 17.79 -3.69
CA LEU A 207 17.91 17.61 -4.87
C LEU A 207 19.26 17.07 -4.39
N SER A 208 19.48 15.78 -4.50
CA SER A 208 20.79 15.19 -4.34
C SER A 208 21.55 15.42 -5.65
N GLU A 209 22.38 16.45 -5.72
CA GLU A 209 23.22 16.74 -6.88
C GLU A 209 24.34 15.68 -7.09
N ASN A 210 24.47 14.67 -6.22
CA ASN A 210 25.46 13.62 -6.37
C ASN A 210 24.90 12.26 -5.93
N SER A 211 24.86 11.33 -6.86
CA SER A 211 24.54 9.91 -6.67
C SER A 211 25.62 9.13 -5.90
N ALA A 212 26.28 9.74 -4.92
CA ALA A 212 27.14 9.01 -4.02
C ALA A 212 26.31 8.38 -2.90
N PRO A 213 26.51 7.09 -2.55
CA PRO A 213 25.85 6.49 -1.41
C PRO A 213 26.21 7.29 -0.16
N LEU A 214 25.21 7.92 0.45
CA LEU A 214 25.39 8.63 1.72
C LEU A 214 25.81 7.62 2.79
N PRO A 215 26.74 7.96 3.69
CA PRO A 215 27.12 7.11 4.81
C PRO A 215 25.86 6.73 5.61
N GLU A 216 25.74 5.47 6.00
CA GLU A 216 24.58 4.90 6.70
C GLU A 216 24.11 5.65 7.97
N ASN A 217 24.93 6.57 8.49
CA ASN A 217 24.68 7.32 9.73
C ASN A 217 24.31 8.80 9.54
N SER A 218 24.12 9.28 8.31
CA SER A 218 23.71 10.65 8.04
C SER A 218 22.28 10.65 7.46
N ALA A 219 21.27 10.60 8.32
CA ALA A 219 19.91 10.87 7.87
C ALA A 219 19.85 12.27 7.28
N PRO A 220 19.51 12.46 5.99
CA PRO A 220 19.35 13.79 5.42
C PRO A 220 18.23 14.48 6.19
N LYS A 221 18.54 15.64 6.79
CA LYS A 221 17.54 16.42 7.53
C LYS A 221 16.49 16.91 6.54
N SER A 222 15.21 16.74 6.89
CA SER A 222 14.12 17.42 6.19
C SER A 222 14.38 18.93 6.22
N SER A 223 14.15 19.59 5.10
CA SER A 223 14.12 21.07 5.04
C SER A 223 12.75 21.62 5.44
N LEU A 224 11.76 20.76 5.64
CA LEU A 224 10.39 21.11 5.99
C LEU A 224 10.21 21.13 7.50
N GLU A 225 9.37 22.06 7.98
CA GLU A 225 8.89 22.04 9.36
C GLU A 225 8.08 20.76 9.65
N PRO A 226 8.06 20.28 10.91
CA PRO A 226 7.39 19.02 11.26
C PRO A 226 5.93 18.92 10.81
N ARG A 227 5.20 20.02 10.85
CA ARG A 227 3.82 20.13 10.35
C ARG A 227 3.72 19.89 8.85
N GLU A 228 4.58 20.51 8.07
CA GLU A 228 4.62 20.39 6.61
C GLU A 228 5.06 18.98 6.21
N ALA A 229 6.06 18.43 6.90
CA ALA A 229 6.52 17.07 6.72
C ALA A 229 5.39 16.05 7.00
N PHE A 230 4.56 16.28 8.02
CA PHE A 230 3.39 15.44 8.31
C PHE A 230 2.39 15.46 7.15
N VAL A 231 2.02 16.64 6.65
CA VAL A 231 1.08 16.77 5.52
C VAL A 231 1.62 16.06 4.29
N LEU A 232 2.86 16.37 3.91
CA LEU A 232 3.50 15.77 2.75
C LEU A 232 3.57 14.24 2.87
N TRP A 233 4.04 13.72 4.02
CA TRP A 233 4.24 12.30 4.22
C TRP A 233 2.92 11.53 4.25
N LEU A 234 1.89 12.06 4.89
CA LEU A 234 0.57 11.44 4.94
C LEU A 234 -0.03 11.29 3.53
N HIS A 235 0.01 12.35 2.72
CA HIS A 235 -0.49 12.30 1.34
C HIS A 235 0.37 11.42 0.45
N CYS A 236 1.69 11.48 0.58
CA CYS A 236 2.61 10.65 -0.18
C CYS A 236 2.34 9.15 0.06
N VAL A 237 2.21 8.73 1.33
CA VAL A 237 1.91 7.32 1.63
C VAL A 237 0.49 6.94 1.19
N ASP A 238 -0.47 7.86 1.29
CA ASP A 238 -1.84 7.60 0.85
C ASP A 238 -1.94 7.32 -0.65
N GLU A 239 -1.14 7.99 -1.46
CA GLU A 239 -1.05 7.72 -2.90
C GLU A 239 -0.18 6.52 -3.21
N TRP A 240 1.01 6.45 -2.61
CA TRP A 240 1.95 5.36 -2.83
C TRP A 240 1.35 3.99 -2.54
N LYS A 241 0.62 3.84 -1.41
CA LYS A 241 0.09 2.54 -0.97
C LYS A 241 -0.73 1.80 -2.02
N ALA A 242 -1.30 2.50 -3.01
CA ALA A 242 -2.08 1.87 -4.07
C ALA A 242 -1.19 1.17 -5.12
N ILE A 243 0.05 1.64 -5.30
CA ILE A 243 0.97 1.14 -6.32
C ILE A 243 1.44 -0.29 -6.01
N PRO A 244 2.02 -0.60 -4.83
CA PRO A 244 2.52 -1.94 -4.52
C PRO A 244 1.48 -3.06 -4.55
N TYR A 245 0.20 -2.72 -4.52
CA TYR A 245 -0.87 -3.73 -4.63
C TYR A 245 -1.17 -4.14 -6.07
N VAL A 246 -0.87 -3.29 -7.03
CA VAL A 246 -1.13 -3.57 -8.46
C VAL A 246 0.16 -3.78 -9.25
N ASP A 247 1.27 -3.24 -8.77
CA ASP A 247 2.61 -3.48 -9.29
C ASP A 247 3.30 -4.57 -8.45
N PRO A 248 3.46 -5.79 -8.99
CA PRO A 248 4.09 -6.88 -8.26
C PRO A 248 5.61 -6.79 -8.23
N GLY A 249 6.21 -5.78 -8.86
CA GLY A 249 7.65 -5.67 -9.03
C GLY A 249 8.17 -6.65 -10.08
N LEU A 250 7.73 -6.49 -11.32
CA LEU A 250 8.18 -7.34 -12.43
C LEU A 250 9.69 -7.20 -12.69
N PRO A 251 10.35 -8.24 -13.21
CA PRO A 251 11.78 -8.20 -13.50
C PRO A 251 12.06 -7.27 -14.70
N PRO A 252 13.27 -6.70 -14.81
CA PRO A 252 13.64 -5.79 -15.89
C PRO A 252 13.37 -6.33 -17.30
N SER A 253 13.55 -7.63 -17.54
CA SER A 253 13.28 -8.27 -18.83
C SER A 253 11.80 -8.26 -19.24
N ALA A 254 10.88 -8.06 -18.29
CA ALA A 254 9.43 -7.98 -18.53
C ALA A 254 8.92 -6.55 -18.72
N LEU A 255 9.76 -5.54 -18.51
CA LEU A 255 9.39 -4.13 -18.46
C LEU A 255 9.95 -3.36 -19.67
N PRO A 256 9.28 -2.27 -20.11
CA PRO A 256 9.86 -1.33 -21.07
C PRO A 256 11.16 -0.69 -20.52
N SER A 257 12.07 -0.30 -21.42
CA SER A 257 13.36 0.30 -21.03
C SER A 257 13.22 1.67 -20.33
N ASP A 258 12.12 2.36 -20.54
CA ASP A 258 11.76 3.65 -19.95
C ASP A 258 10.80 3.52 -18.76
N TRP A 259 10.74 2.33 -18.12
CA TRP A 259 9.84 2.05 -17.03
C TRP A 259 10.00 3.01 -15.85
N PRO A 260 8.97 3.78 -15.45
CA PRO A 260 9.09 4.80 -14.42
C PRO A 260 9.09 4.24 -12.99
N GLY A 261 8.81 2.95 -12.81
CA GLY A 261 8.62 2.33 -11.51
C GLY A 261 9.87 2.43 -10.62
N MET A 262 11.06 2.21 -11.16
CA MET A 262 12.31 2.30 -10.38
C MET A 262 12.50 3.70 -9.77
N ARG A 263 12.32 4.75 -10.58
CA ARG A 263 12.43 6.14 -10.10
C ARG A 263 11.39 6.46 -9.02
N SER A 264 10.17 5.97 -9.15
CA SER A 264 9.13 6.22 -8.16
C SER A 264 9.39 5.48 -6.84
N VAL A 265 9.95 4.26 -6.88
CA VAL A 265 10.38 3.50 -5.69
C VAL A 265 11.51 4.24 -4.96
N GLU A 266 12.50 4.74 -5.71
CA GLU A 266 13.62 5.51 -5.16
C GLU A 266 13.13 6.81 -4.52
N LEU A 267 12.24 7.56 -5.21
CA LEU A 267 11.63 8.76 -4.69
C LEU A 267 10.85 8.50 -3.39
N PHE A 268 10.02 7.45 -3.36
CA PHE A 268 9.29 7.08 -2.14
C PHE A 268 10.23 6.73 -0.98
N ALA A 269 11.29 5.97 -1.25
CA ALA A 269 12.30 5.62 -0.25
C ALA A 269 13.03 6.87 0.26
N GLN A 270 13.34 7.83 -0.59
CA GLN A 270 13.94 9.11 -0.21
C GLN A 270 13.02 9.95 0.66
N LEU A 271 11.75 10.12 0.25
CA LEU A 271 10.75 10.84 1.05
C LEU A 271 10.51 10.17 2.41
N ARG A 272 10.50 8.84 2.48
CA ARG A 272 10.44 8.11 3.74
C ARG A 272 11.59 8.47 4.67
N ARG A 273 12.82 8.46 4.16
CA ARG A 273 14.02 8.77 4.97
C ARG A 273 14.00 10.20 5.50
N THR A 274 13.49 11.15 4.72
CA THR A 274 13.53 12.57 5.06
C THR A 274 12.31 13.03 5.84
N GLN A 275 11.12 12.50 5.58
CA GLN A 275 9.87 13.05 6.09
C GLN A 275 9.22 12.23 7.20
N ALA A 276 9.50 10.93 7.30
CA ALA A 276 8.77 10.07 8.24
C ALA A 276 8.97 10.45 9.71
N GLU A 277 10.21 10.78 10.13
CA GLU A 277 10.48 11.13 11.54
C GLU A 277 10.00 12.52 11.91
N PRO A 278 10.22 13.61 11.12
CA PRO A 278 9.59 14.90 11.38
C PRO A 278 8.06 14.82 11.44
N ALA A 279 7.42 14.08 10.53
CA ALA A 279 5.97 13.84 10.56
C ALA A 279 5.52 13.18 11.86
N ARG A 280 6.26 12.16 12.32
CA ARG A 280 5.99 11.46 13.58
C ARG A 280 6.15 12.38 14.79
N ALA A 281 7.16 13.26 14.79
CA ALA A 281 7.37 14.25 15.85
C ALA A 281 6.16 15.17 15.99
N HIS A 282 5.65 15.72 14.88
CA HIS A 282 4.44 16.56 14.88
C HIS A 282 3.22 15.83 15.45
N VAL A 283 3.01 14.57 15.04
CA VAL A 283 1.88 13.76 15.55
C VAL A 283 1.99 13.55 17.06
N ARG A 284 3.18 13.27 17.58
CA ARG A 284 3.40 13.10 19.03
C ARG A 284 3.12 14.39 19.78
N GLU A 285 3.61 15.53 19.28
CA GLU A 285 3.38 16.86 19.87
C GLU A 285 1.88 17.16 20.03
N ILE A 286 1.10 17.03 18.94
CA ILE A 286 -0.34 17.30 18.96
C ILE A 286 -1.10 16.28 19.82
N SER A 287 -0.64 15.02 19.85
CA SER A 287 -1.29 13.97 20.64
C SER A 287 -1.03 14.09 22.15
N SER A 288 0.11 14.65 22.56
CA SER A 288 0.49 14.84 23.96
C SER A 288 0.06 16.20 24.53
N ALA A 289 -0.26 17.20 23.70
CA ALA A 289 -0.72 18.50 24.18
C ALA A 289 -2.03 18.35 24.97
N GLU A 290 -2.04 18.73 26.21
CA GLU A 290 -3.25 18.85 27.04
C GLU A 290 -4.11 20.00 26.51
N SER A 291 -5.42 19.77 26.36
CA SER A 291 -6.40 20.80 25.99
C SER A 291 -7.01 21.40 27.24
#